data_4bf3c306a575fb69a6d66d56483139d7
#
_entry.id   4bf3c306a575fb69a6d66d56483139d7
#
_cell.length_a   1.000
_cell.length_b   1.000
_cell.length_c   1.000
_cell.angle_alpha   90.00
_cell.angle_beta   90.00
_cell.angle_gamma   90.00
#
_symmetry.space_group_name_H-M   'P 1'
#
loop_
_entity.id
_entity.type
_entity.pdbx_description
1 polymer ?
#
loop_
_entity_poly.entity_id
_entity_poly.type
_entity_poly.pdbx_seq_one_letter_code
_entity_poly.pdbx_strand_id
1 'polypeptide(L)'
;MAYTVNQSQIAAERILDGVSRQRLMTNQSNQSASIELDRITFAAGASLSIRNGPADLSWFQILQGDISLSAVDDEHQMTESHVCFVPPDFSGEAKSNGGAVVLFARVPDASRFDPDIISSAPRIKVVDWSREPVLSSEHDARKRIYLVTPKLFGTKAIKGEMIIYPPGTEAANHHHEGAEHFMFVLSGSGTAWANEKPFPVREGDLIWYADCERHYLRSDDDVEMRFVEFFVPGVYKTTWAPGAMVCTWSPTGRNIRGGEAARAIAHHRSDAGTPSDV
;
A
#
# COMPACT_ATOMS: atom_id res chain seq x y z
N MET A 1 3.30 -11.83 16.15
CA MET A 1 2.36 -12.78 15.47
C MET A 1 1.56 -11.96 14.49
N ALA A 2 1.51 -12.36 13.24
CA ALA A 2 0.76 -11.64 12.22
C ALA A 2 -0.70 -11.43 12.65
N TYR A 3 -1.22 -10.25 12.37
CA TYR A 3 -2.64 -9.94 12.51
C TYR A 3 -3.31 -10.12 11.15
N THR A 4 -4.46 -10.77 11.10
CA THR A 4 -5.21 -10.96 9.86
C THR A 4 -6.70 -10.79 10.10
N VAL A 5 -7.37 -10.12 9.20
CA VAL A 5 -8.83 -9.91 9.23
C VAL A 5 -9.36 -9.71 7.83
N ASN A 6 -10.49 -10.34 7.51
CA ASN A 6 -11.21 -10.04 6.27
C ASN A 6 -12.14 -8.85 6.44
N GLN A 7 -12.20 -7.97 5.45
CA GLN A 7 -13.08 -6.79 5.45
C GLN A 7 -14.55 -7.16 5.74
N SER A 8 -15.01 -8.34 5.32
CA SER A 8 -16.38 -8.81 5.57
C SER A 8 -16.69 -9.12 7.04
N GLN A 9 -15.66 -9.25 7.88
CA GLN A 9 -15.80 -9.51 9.32
C GLN A 9 -15.89 -8.21 10.13
N ILE A 10 -15.62 -7.06 9.52
CA ILE A 10 -15.67 -5.76 10.17
C ILE A 10 -16.97 -5.06 9.81
N ALA A 11 -17.78 -4.79 10.83
CA ALA A 11 -19.01 -4.04 10.63
C ALA A 11 -18.72 -2.63 10.14
N ALA A 12 -19.46 -2.17 9.13
CA ALA A 12 -19.37 -0.80 8.67
C ALA A 12 -20.10 0.13 9.66
N GLU A 13 -19.41 1.14 10.13
CA GLU A 13 -20.01 2.24 10.92
C GLU A 13 -20.32 3.43 10.02
N ARG A 14 -21.51 4.01 10.16
CA ARG A 14 -21.86 5.26 9.50
C ARG A 14 -21.15 6.41 10.23
N ILE A 15 -20.29 7.14 9.52
CA ILE A 15 -19.55 8.28 10.09
C ILE A 15 -20.19 9.63 9.70
N LEU A 16 -20.78 9.69 8.50
CA LEU A 16 -21.54 10.83 8.00
C LEU A 16 -22.70 10.33 7.14
N ASP A 17 -23.56 11.24 6.67
CA ASP A 17 -24.56 10.90 5.67
C ASP A 17 -23.89 10.47 4.36
N GLY A 18 -24.27 9.29 3.88
CA GLY A 18 -23.68 8.69 2.68
C GLY A 18 -22.21 8.20 2.83
N VAL A 19 -21.60 8.26 4.03
CA VAL A 19 -20.24 7.77 4.24
C VAL A 19 -20.17 6.76 5.38
N SER A 20 -19.62 5.58 5.11
CA SER A 20 -19.40 4.54 6.11
C SER A 20 -17.92 4.11 6.12
N ARG A 21 -17.49 3.57 7.25
CA ARG A 21 -16.11 3.16 7.50
C ARG A 21 -16.05 1.78 8.13
N GLN A 22 -15.10 0.98 7.69
CA GLN A 22 -14.66 -0.25 8.35
C GLN A 22 -13.22 -0.02 8.82
N ARG A 23 -12.96 -0.10 10.13
CA ARG A 23 -11.61 0.03 10.71
C ARG A 23 -10.89 -1.30 10.59
N LEU A 24 -10.08 -1.46 9.56
CA LEU A 24 -9.37 -2.70 9.29
C LEU A 24 -8.18 -2.89 10.23
N MET A 25 -7.47 -1.80 10.57
CA MET A 25 -6.30 -1.84 11.43
C MET A 25 -6.23 -0.58 12.30
N THR A 26 -6.01 -0.77 13.60
CA THR A 26 -5.77 0.28 14.58
C THR A 26 -4.69 -0.16 15.55
N ASN A 27 -4.09 0.75 16.28
CA ASN A 27 -3.13 0.42 17.33
C ASN A 27 -3.72 -0.50 18.43
N GLN A 28 -5.04 -0.53 18.60
CA GLN A 28 -5.72 -1.43 19.52
C GLN A 28 -5.90 -2.84 18.97
N SER A 29 -6.13 -2.99 17.67
CA SER A 29 -6.42 -4.28 17.05
C SER A 29 -5.18 -5.15 16.87
N ASN A 30 -4.04 -4.57 16.51
CA ASN A 30 -2.82 -5.28 16.15
C ASN A 30 -1.56 -4.82 16.87
N GLN A 31 -1.68 -3.86 17.79
CA GLN A 31 -0.56 -3.24 18.52
C GLN A 31 0.42 -2.44 17.63
N SER A 32 0.05 -2.17 16.38
CA SER A 32 0.80 -1.24 15.55
C SER A 32 0.68 0.17 16.13
N ALA A 33 1.81 0.81 16.35
CA ALA A 33 1.87 2.22 16.75
C ALA A 33 2.07 3.15 15.55
N SER A 34 2.22 2.58 14.34
CA SER A 34 2.73 3.33 13.19
C SER A 34 1.69 3.54 12.10
N ILE A 35 0.71 2.63 11.96
CA ILE A 35 -0.23 2.65 10.83
C ILE A 35 -1.65 2.43 11.33
N GLU A 36 -2.58 3.20 10.78
CA GLU A 36 -4.01 2.95 10.85
C GLU A 36 -4.55 2.75 9.43
N LEU A 37 -5.49 1.82 9.25
CA LEU A 37 -6.10 1.53 7.95
C LEU A 37 -7.61 1.41 8.07
N ASP A 38 -8.29 2.25 7.30
CA ASP A 38 -9.74 2.24 7.15
C ASP A 38 -10.11 1.85 5.70
N ARG A 39 -11.21 1.13 5.54
CA ARG A 39 -11.91 1.03 4.27
C ARG A 39 -13.12 1.92 4.34
N ILE A 40 -13.17 2.94 3.49
CA ILE A 40 -14.25 3.95 3.48
C ILE A 40 -15.09 3.76 2.23
N THR A 41 -16.40 3.76 2.41
CA THR A 41 -17.37 3.69 1.32
C THR A 41 -18.16 5.00 1.25
N PHE A 42 -18.19 5.59 0.06
CA PHE A 42 -18.96 6.78 -0.28
C PHE A 42 -20.16 6.39 -1.11
N ALA A 43 -21.34 6.84 -0.72
CA ALA A 43 -22.50 6.85 -1.60
C ALA A 43 -22.34 7.93 -2.69
N ALA A 44 -23.13 7.86 -3.74
CA ALA A 44 -23.14 8.89 -4.78
C ALA A 44 -23.47 10.28 -4.18
N GLY A 45 -22.64 11.27 -4.51
CA GLY A 45 -22.75 12.65 -4.03
C GLY A 45 -22.23 12.89 -2.61
N ALA A 46 -21.77 11.84 -1.91
CA ALA A 46 -21.26 11.98 -0.54
C ALA A 46 -19.86 12.59 -0.48
N SER A 47 -19.57 13.29 0.62
CA SER A 47 -18.25 13.87 0.87
C SER A 47 -17.77 13.64 2.31
N LEU A 48 -16.45 13.71 2.50
CA LEU A 48 -15.76 13.53 3.78
C LEU A 48 -14.66 14.58 3.92
N SER A 49 -14.66 15.33 5.01
CA SER A 49 -13.53 16.20 5.35
C SER A 49 -12.31 15.38 5.73
N ILE A 50 -11.17 15.68 5.09
CA ILE A 50 -9.88 15.06 5.35
C ILE A 50 -8.98 16.07 6.03
N ARG A 51 -8.39 15.67 7.16
CA ARG A 51 -7.46 16.50 7.93
C ARG A 51 -6.31 15.67 8.43
N ASN A 52 -5.10 16.17 8.22
CA ASN A 52 -3.88 15.65 8.86
C ASN A 52 -3.39 16.64 9.92
N GLY A 53 -2.85 16.12 10.99
CA GLY A 53 -2.08 16.92 11.94
C GLY A 53 -0.73 17.36 11.36
N PRO A 54 0.02 18.22 12.07
CA PRO A 54 1.27 18.82 11.56
C PRO A 54 2.40 17.81 11.36
N ALA A 55 2.29 16.61 11.90
CA ALA A 55 3.28 15.53 11.76
C ALA A 55 2.70 14.26 11.12
N ASP A 56 1.43 14.26 10.74
CA ASP A 56 0.74 13.08 10.22
C ASP A 56 0.81 13.01 8.70
N LEU A 57 0.87 11.78 8.18
CA LEU A 57 0.69 11.49 6.77
C LEU A 57 -0.54 10.63 6.56
N SER A 58 -1.18 10.79 5.42
CA SER A 58 -2.20 9.84 4.97
C SER A 58 -2.14 9.61 3.46
N TRP A 59 -2.77 8.53 3.02
CA TRP A 59 -2.96 8.27 1.59
C TRP A 59 -4.26 7.53 1.34
N PHE A 60 -4.79 7.74 0.13
CA PHE A 60 -5.91 6.98 -0.41
C PHE A 60 -5.44 6.08 -1.53
N GLN A 61 -5.94 4.86 -1.55
CA GLN A 61 -5.97 4.04 -2.74
C GLN A 61 -7.43 3.82 -3.13
N ILE A 62 -7.78 4.18 -4.35
CA ILE A 62 -9.14 3.97 -4.85
C ILE A 62 -9.28 2.50 -5.23
N LEU A 63 -10.23 1.81 -4.60
CA LEU A 63 -10.56 0.41 -4.89
C LEU A 63 -11.68 0.30 -5.92
N GLN A 64 -12.62 1.25 -5.88
CA GLN A 64 -13.78 1.30 -6.79
C GLN A 64 -14.28 2.73 -6.92
N GLY A 65 -14.72 3.09 -8.12
CA GLY A 65 -15.37 4.37 -8.41
C GLY A 65 -14.40 5.53 -8.55
N ASP A 66 -14.86 6.72 -8.18
CA ASP A 66 -14.11 7.97 -8.33
C ASP A 66 -14.11 8.81 -7.05
N ILE A 67 -13.03 9.54 -6.83
CA ILE A 67 -12.88 10.53 -5.76
C ILE A 67 -12.30 11.82 -6.34
N SER A 68 -12.95 12.95 -6.03
CA SER A 68 -12.37 14.29 -6.13
C SER A 68 -11.84 14.69 -4.76
N LEU A 69 -10.56 15.02 -4.65
CA LEU A 69 -9.96 15.61 -3.45
C LEU A 69 -9.71 17.09 -3.73
N SER A 70 -10.33 17.97 -2.96
CA SER A 70 -10.18 19.41 -3.09
C SER A 70 -9.58 20.05 -1.83
N ALA A 71 -8.74 21.04 -2.02
CA ALA A 71 -8.23 21.97 -1.03
C ALA A 71 -8.42 23.41 -1.57
N VAL A 72 -7.99 24.43 -0.82
CA VAL A 72 -8.30 25.85 -1.14
C VAL A 72 -7.98 26.23 -2.59
N ASP A 73 -6.83 25.79 -3.13
CA ASP A 73 -6.38 26.15 -4.47
C ASP A 73 -6.00 24.93 -5.33
N ASP A 74 -6.47 23.72 -4.96
CA ASP A 74 -6.06 22.50 -5.64
C ASP A 74 -7.20 21.47 -5.67
N GLU A 75 -7.39 20.80 -6.81
CA GLU A 75 -8.38 19.75 -6.99
C GLU A 75 -7.81 18.61 -7.82
N HIS A 76 -7.94 17.40 -7.32
CA HIS A 76 -7.47 16.18 -7.97
C HIS A 76 -8.62 15.20 -8.20
N GLN A 77 -8.80 14.78 -9.45
CA GLN A 77 -9.73 13.72 -9.82
C GLN A 77 -9.01 12.38 -9.86
N MET A 78 -9.57 11.38 -9.21
CA MET A 78 -8.94 10.06 -9.04
C MET A 78 -9.92 8.95 -9.33
N THR A 79 -9.42 7.85 -9.86
CA THR A 79 -10.15 6.62 -10.17
C THR A 79 -9.38 5.41 -9.62
N GLU A 80 -9.84 4.21 -9.89
CA GLU A 80 -9.27 2.94 -9.39
C GLU A 80 -7.76 2.76 -9.69
N SER A 81 -7.22 3.46 -10.68
CA SER A 81 -5.79 3.40 -10.99
C SER A 81 -4.93 4.41 -10.21
N HIS A 82 -5.51 5.12 -9.25
CA HIS A 82 -4.80 6.19 -8.55
C HIS A 82 -4.54 5.88 -7.08
N VAL A 83 -3.38 6.34 -6.62
CA VAL A 83 -3.02 6.53 -5.21
C VAL A 83 -2.79 8.01 -4.98
N CYS A 84 -3.43 8.56 -3.96
CA CYS A 84 -3.27 9.96 -3.56
C CYS A 84 -2.55 10.02 -2.22
N PHE A 85 -1.48 10.76 -2.18
CA PHE A 85 -0.73 11.07 -0.96
C PHE A 85 -1.18 12.43 -0.41
N VAL A 86 -1.48 12.48 0.88
CA VAL A 86 -1.97 13.67 1.59
C VAL A 86 -0.94 14.10 2.63
N PRO A 87 -0.37 15.31 2.52
CA PRO A 87 0.73 15.78 3.35
C PRO A 87 0.29 16.15 4.79
N PRO A 88 1.26 16.45 5.69
CA PRO A 88 0.99 17.11 6.96
C PRO A 88 0.24 18.44 6.78
N ASP A 89 -0.49 18.84 7.84
CA ASP A 89 -1.31 20.06 7.89
C ASP A 89 -2.38 20.18 6.79
N PHE A 90 -2.65 19.09 6.08
CA PHE A 90 -3.67 19.10 5.04
C PHE A 90 -5.07 19.33 5.63
N SER A 91 -5.85 20.15 4.97
CA SER A 91 -7.28 20.33 5.21
C SER A 91 -8.01 20.46 3.87
N GLY A 92 -8.92 19.53 3.61
CA GLY A 92 -9.68 19.48 2.36
C GLY A 92 -10.89 18.57 2.44
N GLU A 93 -11.52 18.32 1.29
CA GLU A 93 -12.69 17.48 1.16
C GLU A 93 -12.47 16.41 0.08
N ALA A 94 -12.75 15.15 0.43
CA ALA A 94 -12.88 14.06 -0.51
C ALA A 94 -14.36 13.86 -0.86
N LYS A 95 -14.72 13.86 -2.15
CA LYS A 95 -16.08 13.70 -2.64
C LYS A 95 -16.14 12.66 -3.74
N SER A 96 -17.19 11.84 -3.73
CA SER A 96 -17.52 10.95 -4.85
C SER A 96 -18.82 11.36 -5.52
N ASN A 97 -18.83 11.46 -6.84
CA ASN A 97 -20.05 11.75 -7.59
C ASN A 97 -20.88 10.49 -7.87
N GLY A 98 -20.22 9.38 -8.21
CA GLY A 98 -20.87 8.12 -8.58
C GLY A 98 -20.92 7.06 -7.45
N GLY A 99 -20.25 7.32 -6.34
CA GLY A 99 -19.98 6.35 -5.29
C GLY A 99 -18.55 5.81 -5.41
N ALA A 100 -17.90 5.52 -4.27
CA ALA A 100 -16.54 5.02 -4.24
C ALA A 100 -16.26 4.14 -3.04
N VAL A 101 -15.23 3.31 -3.19
CA VAL A 101 -14.61 2.57 -2.09
C VAL A 101 -13.11 2.87 -2.11
N VAL A 102 -12.57 3.24 -0.96
CA VAL A 102 -11.16 3.57 -0.83
C VAL A 102 -10.52 2.85 0.37
N LEU A 103 -9.26 2.48 0.24
CA LEU A 103 -8.40 2.26 1.40
C LEU A 103 -7.84 3.61 1.80
N PHE A 104 -8.03 3.97 3.05
CA PHE A 104 -7.52 5.20 3.64
C PHE A 104 -6.58 4.83 4.79
N ALA A 105 -5.32 5.08 4.59
CA ALA A 105 -4.30 4.79 5.58
C ALA A 105 -3.71 6.06 6.16
N ARG A 106 -3.28 6.00 7.43
CA ARG A 106 -2.63 7.08 8.15
C ARG A 106 -1.38 6.60 8.83
N VAL A 107 -0.37 7.45 8.86
CA VAL A 107 0.85 7.30 9.67
C VAL A 107 0.84 8.45 10.67
N PRO A 108 0.31 8.25 11.89
CA PRO A 108 0.36 9.25 12.94
C PRO A 108 1.82 9.55 13.32
N ASP A 109 2.13 10.81 13.57
CA ASP A 109 3.47 11.26 13.95
C ASP A 109 4.57 10.71 13.00
N ALA A 110 4.35 10.85 11.70
CA ALA A 110 5.29 10.39 10.67
C ALA A 110 6.66 11.07 10.75
N SER A 111 6.73 12.24 11.41
CA SER A 111 7.97 12.98 11.66
C SER A 111 9.02 12.18 12.45
N ARG A 112 8.61 11.19 13.25
CA ARG A 112 9.54 10.26 13.92
C ARG A 112 10.33 9.38 12.96
N PHE A 113 9.81 9.17 11.76
CA PHE A 113 10.44 8.38 10.69
C PHE A 113 11.15 9.25 9.66
N ASP A 114 10.65 10.47 9.46
CA ASP A 114 11.19 11.43 8.51
C ASP A 114 11.07 12.85 9.11
N PRO A 115 12.07 13.29 9.91
CA PRO A 115 12.03 14.60 10.56
C PRO A 115 11.92 15.77 9.57
N ASP A 116 12.37 15.60 8.34
CA ASP A 116 12.34 16.63 7.31
C ASP A 116 10.91 16.88 6.78
N ILE A 117 9.96 16.00 7.07
CA ILE A 117 8.60 16.11 6.56
C ILE A 117 7.86 17.36 7.06
N ILE A 118 8.23 17.88 8.25
CA ILE A 118 7.63 19.09 8.81
C ILE A 118 8.19 20.35 8.11
N SER A 119 9.47 20.36 7.78
CA SER A 119 10.16 21.53 7.18
C SER A 119 10.05 21.58 5.68
N SER A 120 9.91 20.44 5.03
CA SER A 120 9.79 20.28 3.58
C SER A 120 8.57 19.46 3.20
N ALA A 121 7.44 19.74 3.86
CA ALA A 121 6.21 18.95 3.70
C ALA A 121 5.91 18.69 2.22
N PRO A 122 5.79 17.42 1.82
CA PRO A 122 5.42 17.09 0.47
C PRO A 122 4.06 17.72 0.15
N ARG A 123 3.84 18.08 -1.10
CA ARG A 123 2.50 18.50 -1.56
C ARG A 123 1.62 17.29 -1.80
N ILE A 124 0.30 17.51 -1.93
CA ILE A 124 -0.59 16.50 -2.49
C ILE A 124 0.04 15.97 -3.77
N LYS A 125 0.10 14.65 -3.88
CA LYS A 125 0.53 13.98 -5.10
C LYS A 125 -0.42 12.85 -5.44
N VAL A 126 -0.78 12.79 -6.70
CA VAL A 126 -1.59 11.71 -7.26
C VAL A 126 -0.72 10.95 -8.25
N VAL A 127 -0.65 9.65 -8.08
CA VAL A 127 0.05 8.72 -8.97
C VAL A 127 -0.95 7.82 -9.66
N ASP A 128 -0.98 7.84 -10.98
CA ASP A 128 -1.64 6.82 -11.79
C ASP A 128 -0.71 5.59 -11.88
N TRP A 129 -0.87 4.65 -10.95
CA TRP A 129 -0.04 3.45 -10.88
C TRP A 129 -0.15 2.57 -12.13
N SER A 130 -1.23 2.68 -12.88
CA SER A 130 -1.36 1.92 -14.13
C SER A 130 -0.38 2.37 -15.23
N ARG A 131 0.26 3.52 -15.05
CA ARG A 131 1.31 4.05 -15.94
C ARG A 131 2.73 3.81 -15.41
N GLU A 132 2.85 3.41 -14.13
CA GLU A 132 4.14 3.13 -13.52
C GLU A 132 4.82 1.90 -14.14
N PRO A 133 6.16 1.80 -14.07
CA PRO A 133 6.91 0.66 -14.61
C PRO A 133 6.52 -0.64 -13.92
N VAL A 134 6.27 -1.68 -14.71
CA VAL A 134 6.18 -3.06 -14.22
C VAL A 134 7.60 -3.64 -14.16
N LEU A 135 7.94 -4.18 -13.01
CA LEU A 135 9.16 -4.97 -12.82
C LEU A 135 8.79 -6.45 -12.74
N SER A 136 9.61 -7.29 -13.35
CA SER A 136 9.49 -8.75 -13.27
C SER A 136 10.55 -9.31 -12.35
N SER A 137 10.18 -10.27 -11.50
CA SER A 137 11.13 -11.06 -10.74
C SER A 137 11.96 -11.93 -11.70
N GLU A 138 13.27 -12.04 -11.46
CA GLU A 138 14.16 -12.91 -12.25
C GLU A 138 14.10 -14.37 -11.81
N HIS A 139 13.53 -14.66 -10.65
CA HIS A 139 13.59 -15.98 -10.02
C HIS A 139 12.25 -16.69 -9.97
N ASP A 140 11.17 -15.93 -10.14
CA ASP A 140 9.80 -16.41 -10.18
C ASP A 140 8.97 -15.54 -11.13
N ALA A 141 7.70 -15.83 -11.32
CA ALA A 141 6.87 -15.10 -12.27
C ALA A 141 6.22 -13.82 -11.71
N ARG A 142 6.55 -13.40 -10.48
CA ARG A 142 5.92 -12.24 -9.84
C ARG A 142 6.24 -10.94 -10.57
N LYS A 143 5.28 -10.02 -10.48
CA LYS A 143 5.45 -8.64 -10.95
C LYS A 143 5.28 -7.66 -9.79
N ARG A 144 5.94 -6.50 -9.92
CA ARG A 144 5.91 -5.42 -8.95
C ARG A 144 5.63 -4.09 -9.64
N ILE A 145 4.82 -3.25 -8.99
CA ILE A 145 4.60 -1.86 -9.37
C ILE A 145 4.76 -1.02 -8.12
N TYR A 146 5.63 -0.02 -8.15
CA TYR A 146 5.76 0.90 -7.03
C TYR A 146 4.63 1.93 -7.03
N LEU A 147 3.98 2.10 -5.88
CA LEU A 147 2.85 3.01 -5.69
C LEU A 147 3.28 4.27 -4.92
N VAL A 148 4.04 4.07 -3.85
CA VAL A 148 4.51 5.12 -2.95
C VAL A 148 5.99 4.90 -2.69
N THR A 149 6.81 5.88 -2.99
CA THR A 149 8.26 5.81 -2.78
C THR A 149 8.81 7.18 -2.43
N PRO A 150 10.02 7.28 -1.85
CA PRO A 150 10.67 8.57 -1.61
C PRO A 150 10.80 9.41 -2.88
N LYS A 151 11.04 8.78 -4.03
CA LYS A 151 11.11 9.47 -5.33
C LYS A 151 9.77 10.07 -5.77
N LEU A 152 8.69 9.33 -5.57
CA LEU A 152 7.35 9.75 -5.98
C LEU A 152 6.76 10.79 -5.03
N PHE A 153 6.98 10.65 -3.73
CA PHE A 153 6.27 11.42 -2.70
C PHE A 153 7.16 12.34 -1.87
N GLY A 154 8.48 12.19 -1.92
CA GLY A 154 9.41 13.07 -1.20
C GLY A 154 9.50 12.79 0.30
N THR A 155 9.11 11.60 0.75
CA THR A 155 9.24 11.19 2.16
C THR A 155 9.78 9.77 2.30
N LYS A 156 10.50 9.53 3.39
CA LYS A 156 11.00 8.22 3.81
C LYS A 156 10.07 7.53 4.84
N ALA A 157 9.03 8.23 5.27
CA ALA A 157 8.13 7.68 6.30
C ALA A 157 7.31 6.49 5.81
N ILE A 158 7.13 6.35 4.50
CA ILE A 158 6.33 5.27 3.90
C ILE A 158 6.91 4.81 2.57
N LYS A 159 6.72 3.52 2.27
CA LYS A 159 6.87 2.93 0.94
C LYS A 159 5.68 2.02 0.66
N GLY A 160 5.20 2.01 -0.58
CA GLY A 160 4.08 1.15 -0.99
C GLY A 160 4.26 0.59 -2.39
N GLU A 161 3.81 -0.64 -2.57
CA GLU A 161 3.91 -1.36 -3.83
C GLU A 161 2.72 -2.29 -4.04
N MET A 162 2.43 -2.61 -5.30
CA MET A 162 1.52 -3.67 -5.71
C MET A 162 2.34 -4.85 -6.17
N ILE A 163 2.00 -6.03 -5.68
CA ILE A 163 2.60 -7.29 -6.12
C ILE A 163 1.53 -8.15 -6.78
N ILE A 164 1.91 -8.76 -7.90
CA ILE A 164 1.08 -9.66 -8.68
C ILE A 164 1.75 -11.02 -8.71
N TYR A 165 1.03 -12.02 -8.24
CA TYR A 165 1.44 -13.43 -8.21
C TYR A 165 0.64 -14.19 -9.26
N PRO A 166 1.24 -14.62 -10.37
CA PRO A 166 0.62 -15.61 -11.25
C PRO A 166 0.25 -16.89 -10.47
N PRO A 167 -0.67 -17.72 -11.02
CA PRO A 167 -1.08 -18.95 -10.37
C PRO A 167 0.11 -19.83 -9.93
N GLY A 168 0.06 -20.37 -8.71
CA GLY A 168 1.06 -21.26 -8.14
C GLY A 168 2.41 -20.63 -7.79
N THR A 169 2.52 -19.31 -7.87
CA THR A 169 3.78 -18.58 -7.60
C THR A 169 4.00 -18.40 -6.10
N GLU A 170 5.23 -18.64 -5.64
CA GLU A 170 5.63 -18.51 -4.24
C GLU A 170 6.81 -17.54 -4.07
N ALA A 171 6.74 -16.70 -3.03
CA ALA A 171 7.83 -15.85 -2.61
C ALA A 171 8.82 -16.62 -1.74
N ALA A 172 10.09 -16.27 -1.81
CA ALA A 172 11.09 -16.78 -0.88
C ALA A 172 10.84 -16.24 0.54
N ASN A 173 11.04 -17.09 1.57
CA ASN A 173 10.85 -16.73 2.97
C ASN A 173 11.85 -15.65 3.41
N HIS A 174 11.35 -14.59 4.02
CA HIS A 174 12.13 -13.43 4.45
C HIS A 174 11.48 -12.68 5.61
N HIS A 175 12.15 -11.64 6.11
CA HIS A 175 11.58 -10.65 7.00
C HIS A 175 12.16 -9.26 6.68
N HIS A 176 11.52 -8.23 7.20
CA HIS A 176 12.00 -6.86 7.11
C HIS A 176 12.51 -6.39 8.46
N GLU A 177 13.69 -5.76 8.49
CA GLU A 177 14.30 -5.17 9.69
C GLU A 177 14.14 -3.65 9.64
N GLY A 178 13.50 -3.09 10.66
CA GLY A 178 13.29 -1.66 10.82
C GLY A 178 11.96 -1.12 10.28
N ALA A 179 11.05 -1.98 9.81
CA ALA A 179 9.71 -1.59 9.41
C ALA A 179 8.66 -2.65 9.74
N GLU A 180 7.49 -2.21 10.12
CA GLU A 180 6.27 -3.00 10.03
C GLU A 180 5.60 -2.78 8.67
N HIS A 181 4.79 -3.73 8.24
CA HIS A 181 4.04 -3.57 7.00
C HIS A 181 2.70 -4.28 7.04
N PHE A 182 1.80 -3.83 6.20
CA PHE A 182 0.56 -4.53 5.94
C PHE A 182 0.38 -4.83 4.46
N MET A 183 -0.36 -5.89 4.19
CA MET A 183 -0.82 -6.27 2.85
C MET A 183 -2.34 -6.26 2.82
N PHE A 184 -2.92 -5.79 1.72
CA PHE A 184 -4.36 -5.90 1.48
C PHE A 184 -4.58 -6.62 0.15
N VAL A 185 -5.28 -7.77 0.21
CA VAL A 185 -5.53 -8.60 -0.97
C VAL A 185 -6.64 -7.97 -1.81
N LEU A 186 -6.28 -7.53 -3.01
CA LEU A 186 -7.19 -6.89 -3.97
C LEU A 186 -8.01 -7.90 -4.76
N SER A 187 -7.41 -9.05 -5.09
CA SER A 187 -8.06 -10.13 -5.84
C SER A 187 -7.32 -11.45 -5.67
N GLY A 188 -8.02 -12.55 -5.89
CA GLY A 188 -7.45 -13.88 -5.84
C GLY A 188 -7.35 -14.45 -4.43
N SER A 189 -6.62 -15.55 -4.29
CA SER A 189 -6.43 -16.28 -3.05
C SER A 189 -5.10 -17.03 -3.01
N GLY A 190 -4.75 -17.53 -1.83
CA GLY A 190 -3.53 -18.27 -1.61
C GLY A 190 -3.31 -18.65 -0.16
N THR A 191 -2.07 -18.95 0.16
CA THR A 191 -1.61 -19.19 1.52
C THR A 191 -0.53 -18.21 1.89
N ALA A 192 -0.64 -17.61 3.07
CA ALA A 192 0.40 -16.81 3.68
C ALA A 192 1.00 -17.54 4.88
N TRP A 193 2.25 -17.26 5.19
CA TRP A 193 2.95 -17.80 6.35
C TRP A 193 3.45 -16.68 7.24
N ALA A 194 3.34 -16.89 8.55
CA ALA A 194 3.94 -16.07 9.58
C ALA A 194 4.69 -16.97 10.57
N ASN A 195 6.02 -16.80 10.68
CA ASN A 195 6.87 -17.66 11.50
C ASN A 195 6.59 -19.15 11.24
N GLU A 196 6.61 -19.57 9.97
CA GLU A 196 6.38 -20.94 9.46
C GLU A 196 4.95 -21.49 9.69
N LYS A 197 4.02 -20.68 10.18
CA LYS A 197 2.62 -21.07 10.36
C LYS A 197 1.78 -20.62 9.18
N PRO A 198 1.19 -21.55 8.40
CA PRO A 198 0.35 -21.20 7.27
C PRO A 198 -1.04 -20.75 7.71
N PHE A 199 -1.63 -19.86 6.92
CA PHE A 199 -3.04 -19.49 7.00
C PHE A 199 -3.56 -19.09 5.61
N PRO A 200 -4.83 -19.40 5.30
CA PRO A 200 -5.40 -19.04 4.00
C PRO A 200 -5.61 -17.53 3.91
N VAL A 201 -5.45 -16.99 2.69
CA VAL A 201 -5.73 -15.59 2.38
C VAL A 201 -6.53 -15.48 1.09
N ARG A 202 -7.39 -14.47 1.02
CA ARG A 202 -8.28 -14.21 -0.12
C ARG A 202 -8.59 -12.73 -0.27
N GLU A 203 -9.26 -12.38 -1.34
CA GLU A 203 -9.74 -11.02 -1.58
C GLU A 203 -10.41 -10.40 -0.35
N GLY A 204 -10.03 -9.17 -0.05
CA GLY A 204 -10.49 -8.41 1.10
C GLY A 204 -9.79 -8.71 2.43
N ASP A 205 -8.80 -9.61 2.44
CA ASP A 205 -7.99 -9.84 3.63
C ASP A 205 -6.94 -8.74 3.80
N LEU A 206 -6.87 -8.23 5.03
CA LEU A 206 -5.74 -7.48 5.55
C LEU A 206 -4.81 -8.44 6.29
N ILE A 207 -3.53 -8.34 6.04
CA ILE A 207 -2.47 -9.05 6.76
C ILE A 207 -1.48 -8.00 7.25
N TRP A 208 -1.17 -7.99 8.53
CA TRP A 208 -0.13 -7.13 9.11
C TRP A 208 0.97 -7.99 9.71
N TYR A 209 2.22 -7.61 9.45
CA TYR A 209 3.41 -8.22 10.00
C TYR A 209 4.19 -7.20 10.81
N ALA A 210 4.62 -7.61 12.01
CA ALA A 210 5.52 -6.84 12.84
C ALA A 210 6.93 -6.76 12.24
N ASP A 211 7.72 -5.81 12.73
CA ASP A 211 9.15 -5.75 12.46
C ASP A 211 9.82 -7.11 12.75
N CYS A 212 10.70 -7.55 11.87
CA CYS A 212 11.43 -8.82 11.94
C CYS A 212 10.56 -10.10 11.91
N GLU A 213 9.26 -10.02 11.65
CA GLU A 213 8.42 -11.20 11.54
C GLU A 213 8.63 -11.91 10.19
N ARG A 214 9.07 -13.19 10.23
CA ARG A 214 9.28 -14.00 9.03
C ARG A 214 7.98 -14.32 8.32
N HIS A 215 7.98 -14.13 7.01
CA HIS A 215 6.79 -14.35 6.20
C HIS A 215 7.12 -14.65 4.73
N TYR A 216 6.15 -15.22 4.07
CA TYR A 216 6.07 -15.39 2.62
C TYR A 216 4.64 -15.74 2.22
N LEU A 217 4.35 -15.71 0.91
CA LEU A 217 3.04 -16.01 0.35
C LEU A 217 3.19 -16.92 -0.86
N ARG A 218 2.15 -17.70 -1.13
CA ARG A 218 1.97 -18.47 -2.36
C ARG A 218 0.53 -18.27 -2.85
N SER A 219 0.35 -17.94 -4.15
CA SER A 219 -0.96 -17.94 -4.79
C SER A 219 -1.47 -19.38 -5.00
N ASP A 220 -2.78 -19.56 -5.05
CA ASP A 220 -3.37 -20.84 -5.44
C ASP A 220 -3.00 -21.21 -6.88
N ASP A 221 -3.06 -22.50 -7.22
CA ASP A 221 -2.52 -23.03 -8.47
C ASP A 221 -3.32 -22.61 -9.71
N ASP A 222 -4.52 -22.11 -9.56
CA ASP A 222 -5.47 -21.78 -10.62
C ASP A 222 -5.87 -20.30 -10.67
N VAL A 223 -5.35 -19.46 -9.74
CA VAL A 223 -5.75 -18.06 -9.64
C VAL A 223 -4.56 -17.11 -9.48
N GLU A 224 -4.59 -15.99 -10.21
CA GLU A 224 -3.68 -14.87 -9.99
C GLU A 224 -4.09 -14.13 -8.71
N MET A 225 -3.13 -13.90 -7.81
CA MET A 225 -3.36 -13.10 -6.60
C MET A 225 -2.68 -11.74 -6.74
N ARG A 226 -3.41 -10.68 -6.40
CA ARG A 226 -2.91 -9.31 -6.35
C ARG A 226 -3.13 -8.72 -4.99
N PHE A 227 -2.12 -8.05 -4.45
CA PHE A 227 -2.24 -7.30 -3.22
C PHE A 227 -1.40 -6.02 -3.28
N VAL A 228 -1.76 -5.06 -2.46
CA VAL A 228 -0.91 -3.91 -2.16
C VAL A 228 -0.26 -4.13 -0.81
N GLU A 229 0.99 -3.69 -0.68
CA GLU A 229 1.69 -3.69 0.59
C GLU A 229 2.32 -2.33 0.85
N PHE A 230 2.29 -1.91 2.12
CA PHE A 230 2.85 -0.65 2.57
C PHE A 230 3.71 -0.86 3.80
N PHE A 231 4.89 -0.26 3.80
CA PHE A 231 5.92 -0.34 4.83
C PHE A 231 6.03 0.98 5.57
N VAL A 232 6.12 0.94 6.89
CA VAL A 232 6.34 2.10 7.75
C VAL A 232 7.42 1.77 8.78
N PRO A 233 8.56 2.48 8.76
CA PRO A 233 8.98 3.46 7.75
C PRO A 233 9.23 2.85 6.37
N GLY A 234 9.38 3.70 5.36
CA GLY A 234 9.67 3.30 3.98
C GLY A 234 11.12 2.88 3.75
N VAL A 235 11.97 2.98 4.76
CA VAL A 235 13.39 2.55 4.72
C VAL A 235 13.57 1.38 5.67
N TYR A 236 13.91 0.23 5.13
CA TYR A 236 14.09 -1.02 5.86
C TYR A 236 15.09 -1.92 5.15
N LYS A 237 15.55 -2.98 5.83
CA LYS A 237 16.40 -4.02 5.26
C LYS A 237 15.59 -5.31 5.12
N THR A 238 15.69 -5.98 3.97
CA THR A 238 15.13 -7.33 3.79
C THR A 238 16.20 -8.38 4.10
N THR A 239 15.87 -9.31 4.98
CA THR A 239 16.73 -10.42 5.38
C THR A 239 16.08 -11.75 5.02
N TRP A 240 16.75 -12.52 4.17
CA TRP A 240 16.26 -13.78 3.61
C TRP A 240 16.53 -14.95 4.55
N ALA A 241 15.68 -15.97 4.52
CA ALA A 241 15.94 -17.21 5.23
C ALA A 241 17.22 -17.88 4.70
N PRO A 242 17.96 -18.64 5.53
CA PRO A 242 19.14 -19.36 5.08
C PRO A 242 18.83 -20.25 3.87
N GLY A 243 19.59 -20.07 2.79
CA GLY A 243 19.39 -20.80 1.53
C GLY A 243 18.26 -20.28 0.62
N ALA A 244 17.50 -19.31 1.06
CA ALA A 244 16.49 -18.67 0.20
C ALA A 244 17.16 -17.79 -0.86
N MET A 245 16.55 -17.74 -2.04
CA MET A 245 17.07 -16.94 -3.15
C MET A 245 16.69 -15.47 -2.96
N VAL A 246 17.64 -14.57 -3.09
CA VAL A 246 17.40 -13.11 -3.02
C VAL A 246 16.64 -12.68 -4.25
N CYS A 247 15.50 -12.04 -4.05
CA CYS A 247 14.67 -11.56 -5.13
C CYS A 247 15.34 -10.39 -5.87
N THR A 248 15.37 -10.48 -7.19
CA THR A 248 15.93 -9.48 -8.12
C THR A 248 14.84 -9.03 -9.09
N TRP A 249 14.79 -7.73 -9.37
CA TRP A 249 13.74 -7.11 -10.14
C TRP A 249 14.29 -6.43 -11.39
N SER A 250 13.78 -6.86 -12.54
CA SER A 250 14.13 -6.30 -13.85
C SER A 250 12.98 -5.48 -14.41
N PRO A 251 13.22 -4.21 -14.81
CA PRO A 251 12.20 -3.40 -15.44
C PRO A 251 11.82 -3.97 -16.82
N THR A 252 10.52 -4.05 -17.09
CA THR A 252 10.01 -4.51 -18.38
C THR A 252 10.02 -3.41 -19.47
N GLY A 253 10.23 -2.14 -19.07
CA GLY A 253 10.05 -0.97 -19.92
C GLY A 253 8.59 -0.66 -20.24
N ARG A 254 7.66 -1.45 -19.70
CA ARG A 254 6.23 -1.34 -19.95
C ARG A 254 5.45 -1.08 -18.67
N ASN A 255 4.31 -0.44 -18.81
CA ASN A 255 3.29 -0.36 -17.77
C ASN A 255 2.37 -1.59 -17.79
N ILE A 256 1.47 -1.70 -16.81
CA ILE A 256 0.58 -2.87 -16.69
C ILE A 256 -0.40 -3.04 -17.86
N ARG A 257 -0.66 -1.98 -18.61
CA ARG A 257 -1.51 -1.99 -19.81
C ARG A 257 -0.72 -2.34 -21.10
N GLY A 258 0.60 -2.61 -20.97
CA GLY A 258 1.48 -2.95 -22.09
C GLY A 258 2.02 -1.75 -22.88
N GLY A 259 1.63 -0.52 -22.51
CA GLY A 259 2.17 0.73 -23.08
C GLY A 259 3.53 1.10 -22.49
N GLU A 260 4.08 2.24 -22.93
CA GLU A 260 5.30 2.80 -22.36
C GLU A 260 5.10 3.19 -20.88
N ALA A 261 6.09 2.92 -20.03
CA ALA A 261 6.07 3.30 -18.63
C ALA A 261 6.29 4.80 -18.46
N ALA A 262 5.70 5.41 -17.43
CA ALA A 262 5.80 6.85 -17.15
C ALA A 262 7.22 7.31 -16.79
N ARG A 263 8.07 6.38 -16.33
CA ARG A 263 9.47 6.64 -15.95
C ARG A 263 10.29 5.36 -16.09
N ALA A 264 11.60 5.47 -16.03
CA ALA A 264 12.51 4.33 -15.95
C ALA A 264 12.84 4.01 -14.49
N ILE A 265 13.01 2.72 -14.19
CA ILE A 265 13.57 2.21 -12.94
C ILE A 265 14.69 1.25 -13.33
N ALA A 266 15.83 1.32 -12.64
CA ALA A 266 16.94 0.42 -12.89
C ALA A 266 16.66 -0.99 -12.33
N HIS A 267 17.36 -1.97 -12.91
CA HIS A 267 17.46 -3.30 -12.32
C HIS A 267 18.02 -3.22 -10.89
N HIS A 268 17.42 -3.95 -9.95
CA HIS A 268 17.88 -3.92 -8.55
C HIS A 268 17.54 -5.21 -7.79
N ARG A 269 18.30 -5.43 -6.72
CA ARG A 269 18.08 -6.53 -5.76
C ARG A 269 17.34 -6.00 -4.54
N SER A 270 16.46 -6.82 -3.98
CA SER A 270 15.69 -6.45 -2.77
C SER A 270 16.54 -6.28 -1.51
N ASP A 271 17.75 -6.84 -1.46
CA ASP A 271 18.69 -6.72 -0.32
C ASP A 271 19.59 -5.48 -0.41
N ALA A 272 19.60 -4.77 -1.51
CA ALA A 272 20.43 -3.57 -1.72
C ALA A 272 19.78 -2.27 -1.20
N GLY A 273 18.63 -2.37 -0.51
CA GLY A 273 17.82 -1.21 -0.12
C GLY A 273 16.95 -0.70 -1.27
N THR A 274 16.25 0.42 -1.03
CA THR A 274 15.44 1.06 -2.07
C THR A 274 16.35 1.88 -2.99
N PRO A 275 16.40 1.60 -4.30
CA PRO A 275 17.19 2.38 -5.23
C PRO A 275 16.74 3.85 -5.29
N SER A 276 17.64 4.76 -5.65
CA SER A 276 17.36 6.21 -5.70
C SER A 276 16.38 6.62 -6.80
N ASP A 277 16.12 5.74 -7.76
CA ASP A 277 15.18 5.94 -8.87
C ASP A 277 13.78 5.33 -8.62
N VAL A 278 13.62 4.71 -7.46
CA VAL A 278 12.36 4.12 -6.97
C VAL A 278 11.58 5.09 -6.10
#